data_0f106d07c56513042624f64115fbdf21
#
_entry.id   0f106d07c56513042624f64115fbdf21
#
_cell.length_a   1.000
_cell.length_b   1.000
_cell.length_c   1.000
_cell.angle_alpha   90.00
_cell.angle_beta   90.00
_cell.angle_gamma   90.00
#
_symmetry.space_group_name_H-M   'P 1'
#
loop_
_entity.id
_entity.type
_entity.pdbx_description
1 polymer ?
#
loop_
_entity_poly.entity_id
_entity_poly.type
_entity_poly.pdbx_seq_one_letter_code
_entity_poly.pdbx_strand_id
1 'polypeptide(L)'
;QLNQILLLNIEERLNPNPNPLRPINEAFFDKSGMLEVATDDLYIQQPHRILETFSVYQTEVGISGLSPKTLRALYNARGVMDAQFRNDPVNQARFMQILAAPQGITHAMRLMYQSSVLGRYLWVFRAIVGQMQHDLFHVYTVDQHILMVLRNVRRFFIPEHQHEYPFCSQLASGWDKPWLL
;
A
#
# COMPACT_ATOMS: atom_id res chain seq x y z
N GLN A 1 1.83 -6.70 12.47
CA GLN A 1 1.84 -7.52 11.24
C GLN A 1 1.68 -9.01 11.53
N LEU A 2 2.50 -9.61 12.41
CA LEU A 2 2.42 -11.03 12.73
C LEU A 2 1.04 -11.43 13.31
N ASN A 3 0.52 -10.65 14.25
CA ASN A 3 -0.81 -10.88 14.83
C ASN A 3 -1.92 -10.79 13.77
N GLN A 4 -1.83 -9.87 12.83
CA GLN A 4 -2.80 -9.74 11.74
C GLN A 4 -2.77 -10.98 10.84
N ILE A 5 -1.58 -11.45 10.47
CA ILE A 5 -1.41 -12.68 9.67
C ILE A 5 -2.02 -13.87 10.42
N LEU A 6 -1.78 -13.97 11.73
CA LEU A 6 -2.29 -15.06 12.56
C LEU A 6 -3.83 -15.05 12.62
N LEU A 7 -4.43 -13.89 12.91
CA LEU A 7 -5.88 -13.73 13.00
C LEU A 7 -6.56 -14.10 11.67
N LEU A 8 -6.06 -13.58 10.54
CA LEU A 8 -6.60 -13.89 9.21
C LEU A 8 -6.46 -15.38 8.85
N ASN A 9 -5.35 -16.03 9.25
CA ASN A 9 -5.18 -17.48 9.05
C ASN A 9 -6.17 -18.30 9.89
N ILE A 10 -6.44 -17.87 11.13
CA ILE A 10 -7.44 -18.53 11.99
C ILE A 10 -8.82 -18.37 11.40
N GLU A 11 -9.18 -17.16 10.98
CA GLU A 11 -10.47 -16.86 10.36
C GLU A 11 -10.70 -17.68 9.08
N GLU A 12 -9.67 -17.78 8.21
CA GLU A 12 -9.73 -18.59 6.99
C GLU A 12 -9.90 -20.11 7.30
N ARG A 13 -9.30 -20.59 8.38
CA ARG A 13 -9.48 -22.01 8.79
C ARG A 13 -10.84 -22.28 9.41
N LEU A 14 -11.37 -21.32 10.16
CA LEU A 14 -12.71 -21.47 10.78
C LEU A 14 -13.83 -21.31 9.75
N ASN A 15 -13.63 -20.46 8.75
CA ASN A 15 -14.59 -20.18 7.69
C ASN A 15 -13.93 -20.39 6.33
N PRO A 16 -13.68 -21.66 5.92
CA PRO A 16 -13.06 -21.93 4.62
C PRO A 16 -13.99 -21.43 3.50
N ASN A 17 -13.50 -20.50 2.71
CA ASN A 17 -14.24 -19.96 1.58
C ASN A 17 -14.14 -20.95 0.40
N PRO A 18 -15.26 -21.55 -0.06
CA PRO A 18 -15.25 -22.51 -1.15
C PRO A 18 -15.11 -21.88 -2.55
N ASN A 19 -15.07 -20.55 -2.64
CA ASN A 19 -15.00 -19.87 -3.91
C ASN A 19 -13.69 -20.18 -4.65
N PRO A 20 -13.74 -20.51 -5.95
CA PRO A 20 -12.55 -20.76 -6.74
C PRO A 20 -11.69 -19.50 -6.84
N LEU A 21 -10.37 -19.69 -6.90
CA LEU A 21 -9.43 -18.63 -7.18
C LEU A 21 -9.68 -18.08 -8.59
N ARG A 22 -9.95 -16.77 -8.70
CA ARG A 22 -10.05 -16.07 -9.98
C ARG A 22 -8.67 -15.56 -10.38
N PRO A 23 -8.08 -16.00 -11.50
CA PRO A 23 -6.79 -15.49 -11.94
C PRO A 23 -6.91 -14.00 -12.33
N ILE A 24 -5.99 -13.17 -11.85
CA ILE A 24 -5.82 -11.78 -12.26
C ILE A 24 -4.71 -11.71 -13.32
N ASN A 25 -3.57 -12.31 -13.00
CA ASN A 25 -2.46 -12.51 -13.93
C ASN A 25 -1.66 -13.77 -13.51
N GLU A 26 -0.47 -13.96 -14.07
CA GLU A 26 0.40 -15.11 -13.78
C GLU A 26 0.87 -15.18 -12.31
N ALA A 27 0.92 -14.05 -11.61
CA ALA A 27 1.46 -13.93 -10.26
C ALA A 27 0.38 -13.78 -9.17
N PHE A 28 -0.83 -13.34 -9.55
CA PHE A 28 -1.86 -12.95 -8.59
C PHE A 28 -3.23 -13.51 -8.93
N PHE A 29 -3.96 -13.85 -7.87
CA PHE A 29 -5.34 -14.33 -7.89
C PHE A 29 -6.22 -13.49 -6.98
N ASP A 30 -7.50 -13.39 -7.34
CA ASP A 30 -8.54 -12.94 -6.44
C ASP A 30 -9.10 -14.15 -5.69
N LYS A 31 -8.99 -14.10 -4.37
CA LYS A 31 -9.60 -15.06 -3.44
C LYS A 31 -10.68 -14.34 -2.65
N SER A 32 -11.87 -14.26 -3.22
CA SER A 32 -13.03 -13.62 -2.57
C SER A 32 -12.77 -12.17 -2.13
N GLY A 33 -12.22 -11.37 -3.02
CA GLY A 33 -11.89 -9.97 -2.75
C GLY A 33 -10.55 -9.75 -2.05
N MET A 34 -9.77 -10.82 -1.83
CA MET A 34 -8.41 -10.74 -1.27
C MET A 34 -7.38 -11.10 -2.33
N LEU A 35 -6.39 -10.25 -2.53
CA LEU A 35 -5.29 -10.51 -3.46
C LEU A 35 -4.38 -11.61 -2.91
N GLU A 36 -4.26 -12.71 -3.65
CA GLU A 36 -3.45 -13.87 -3.28
C GLU A 36 -2.33 -14.10 -4.28
N VAL A 37 -1.11 -14.36 -3.76
CA VAL A 37 0.07 -14.71 -4.57
C VAL A 37 -0.03 -16.15 -5.09
N ALA A 38 0.49 -16.39 -6.29
CA ALA A 38 0.54 -17.71 -6.91
C ALA A 38 1.33 -18.70 -6.05
N THR A 39 2.54 -18.30 -5.61
CA THR A 39 3.45 -19.15 -4.80
C THR A 39 3.92 -18.41 -3.57
N ASP A 40 4.30 -19.16 -2.52
CA ASP A 40 4.76 -18.60 -1.24
C ASP A 40 6.11 -17.86 -1.36
N ASP A 41 6.92 -18.23 -2.33
CA ASP A 41 8.25 -17.70 -2.60
C ASP A 41 8.29 -16.66 -3.75
N LEU A 42 7.14 -16.27 -4.29
CA LEU A 42 7.03 -15.35 -5.43
C LEU A 42 7.95 -14.12 -5.31
N TYR A 43 7.93 -13.47 -4.17
CA TYR A 43 8.69 -12.23 -3.95
C TYR A 43 10.19 -12.44 -3.75
N ILE A 44 10.60 -13.65 -3.37
CA ILE A 44 12.02 -14.04 -3.29
C ILE A 44 12.55 -14.29 -4.70
N GLN A 45 11.78 -14.99 -5.53
CA GLN A 45 12.14 -15.29 -6.91
C GLN A 45 12.03 -14.06 -7.83
N GLN A 46 11.03 -13.20 -7.60
CA GLN A 46 10.71 -12.05 -8.41
C GLN A 46 10.45 -10.81 -7.52
N PRO A 47 11.50 -10.16 -6.98
CA PRO A 47 11.36 -9.05 -6.02
C PRO A 47 10.51 -7.88 -6.54
N HIS A 48 10.56 -7.56 -7.83
CA HIS A 48 9.76 -6.49 -8.44
C HIS A 48 8.25 -6.67 -8.26
N ARG A 49 7.77 -7.92 -8.05
CA ARG A 49 6.37 -8.23 -7.78
C ARG A 49 5.88 -7.66 -6.43
N ILE A 50 6.79 -7.31 -5.52
CA ILE A 50 6.43 -6.68 -4.24
C ILE A 50 5.65 -5.38 -4.49
N LEU A 51 6.17 -4.46 -5.31
CA LEU A 51 5.47 -3.21 -5.61
C LEU A 51 4.29 -3.42 -6.57
N GLU A 52 4.38 -4.42 -7.46
CA GLU A 52 3.27 -4.79 -8.33
C GLU A 52 2.02 -5.21 -7.55
N THR A 53 2.18 -5.87 -6.41
CA THR A 53 1.06 -6.21 -5.51
C THR A 53 0.17 -5.00 -5.22
N PHE A 54 0.77 -3.85 -4.95
CA PHE A 54 0.02 -2.63 -4.60
C PHE A 54 -0.56 -1.93 -5.83
N SER A 55 0.08 -2.03 -7.00
CA SER A 55 -0.50 -1.58 -8.25
C SER A 55 -1.72 -2.41 -8.62
N VAL A 56 -1.65 -3.73 -8.52
CA VAL A 56 -2.78 -4.64 -8.77
C VAL A 56 -3.90 -4.37 -7.77
N TYR A 57 -3.60 -4.28 -6.48
CA TYR A 57 -4.57 -3.91 -5.45
C TYR A 57 -5.29 -2.58 -5.74
N GLN A 58 -4.57 -1.61 -6.32
CA GLN A 58 -5.10 -0.28 -6.62
C GLN A 58 -6.03 -0.27 -7.84
N THR A 59 -5.78 -1.15 -8.83
CA THR A 59 -6.46 -1.14 -10.13
C THR A 59 -7.53 -2.21 -10.26
N GLU A 60 -7.41 -3.34 -9.55
CA GLU A 60 -8.37 -4.44 -9.66
C GLU A 60 -9.63 -4.15 -8.86
N VAL A 61 -10.75 -4.15 -9.59
CA VAL A 61 -12.08 -3.93 -9.01
C VAL A 61 -12.48 -5.14 -8.15
N GLY A 62 -12.95 -4.87 -6.94
CA GLY A 62 -13.42 -5.91 -6.02
C GLY A 62 -12.34 -6.43 -5.05
N ILE A 63 -11.07 -6.06 -5.24
CA ILE A 63 -10.02 -6.39 -4.28
C ILE A 63 -10.04 -5.37 -3.12
N SER A 64 -10.21 -5.87 -1.90
CA SER A 64 -10.32 -5.07 -0.68
C SER A 64 -9.12 -5.21 0.27
N GLY A 65 -8.24 -6.20 0.03
CA GLY A 65 -7.08 -6.45 0.89
C GLY A 65 -6.13 -7.52 0.35
N LEU A 66 -5.17 -7.92 1.19
CA LEU A 66 -4.22 -8.98 0.91
C LEU A 66 -4.59 -10.24 1.70
N SER A 67 -4.50 -11.39 1.04
CA SER A 67 -4.72 -12.69 1.70
C SER A 67 -3.62 -12.97 2.75
N PRO A 68 -3.89 -13.87 3.72
CA PRO A 68 -2.88 -14.32 4.68
C PRO A 68 -1.63 -14.87 4.01
N LYS A 69 -1.78 -15.58 2.89
CA LYS A 69 -0.68 -16.11 2.08
C LYS A 69 0.20 -14.98 1.54
N THR A 70 -0.41 -13.95 0.95
CA THR A 70 0.29 -12.78 0.42
C THR A 70 1.02 -12.00 1.52
N LEU A 71 0.37 -11.76 2.66
CA LEU A 71 0.99 -11.08 3.80
C LEU A 71 2.19 -11.86 4.34
N ARG A 72 2.10 -13.19 4.39
CA ARG A 72 3.20 -14.06 4.80
C ARG A 72 4.35 -14.03 3.81
N ALA A 73 4.04 -14.09 2.51
CA ALA A 73 5.05 -13.99 1.45
C ALA A 73 5.81 -12.66 1.51
N LEU A 74 5.10 -11.52 1.70
CA LEU A 74 5.71 -10.19 1.91
C LEU A 74 6.59 -10.16 3.17
N TYR A 75 6.12 -10.75 4.27
CA TYR A 75 6.90 -10.82 5.50
C TYR A 75 8.19 -11.62 5.32
N ASN A 76 8.14 -12.78 4.65
CA ASN A 76 9.30 -13.62 4.39
C ASN A 76 10.30 -12.94 3.43
N ALA A 77 9.81 -12.19 2.45
CA ALA A 77 10.63 -11.46 1.48
C ALA A 77 11.16 -10.11 1.97
N ARG A 78 10.98 -9.76 3.25
CA ARG A 78 11.42 -8.46 3.77
C ARG A 78 12.93 -8.19 3.62
N GLY A 79 13.74 -9.25 3.52
CA GLY A 79 15.18 -9.13 3.34
C GLY A 79 15.62 -8.73 1.94
N VAL A 80 14.77 -8.95 0.91
CA VAL A 80 15.11 -8.60 -0.48
C VAL A 80 14.87 -7.10 -0.77
N MET A 81 14.18 -6.39 0.11
CA MET A 81 13.96 -4.94 -0.02
C MET A 81 15.17 -4.14 0.49
N ASP A 82 16.31 -4.38 -0.08
CA ASP A 82 17.60 -3.76 0.22
C ASP A 82 17.88 -2.49 -0.60
N ALA A 83 19.12 -2.03 -0.63
CA ALA A 83 19.51 -0.86 -1.41
C ALA A 83 19.40 -1.10 -2.93
N GLN A 84 19.72 -2.31 -3.39
CA GLN A 84 19.59 -2.66 -4.80
C GLN A 84 18.14 -2.62 -5.25
N PHE A 85 17.24 -3.23 -4.47
CA PHE A 85 15.80 -3.19 -4.73
C PHE A 85 15.26 -1.74 -4.81
N ARG A 86 15.68 -0.85 -3.91
CA ARG A 86 15.23 0.55 -3.89
C ARG A 86 15.75 1.37 -5.08
N ASN A 87 16.96 1.04 -5.56
CA ASN A 87 17.60 1.74 -6.66
C ASN A 87 17.29 1.13 -8.04
N ASP A 88 16.56 0.02 -8.09
CA ASP A 88 16.13 -0.61 -9.33
C ASP A 88 15.15 0.30 -10.08
N PRO A 89 15.45 0.69 -11.35
CA PRO A 89 14.60 1.55 -12.14
C PRO A 89 13.17 1.01 -12.34
N VAL A 90 13.01 -0.32 -12.40
CA VAL A 90 11.70 -0.97 -12.53
C VAL A 90 10.86 -0.70 -11.28
N ASN A 91 11.46 -0.86 -10.09
CA ASN A 91 10.79 -0.60 -8.82
C ASN A 91 10.48 0.89 -8.64
N GLN A 92 11.40 1.77 -9.03
CA GLN A 92 11.17 3.23 -8.99
C GLN A 92 10.01 3.64 -9.91
N ALA A 93 10.01 3.14 -11.16
CA ALA A 93 8.92 3.41 -12.10
C ALA A 93 7.57 2.88 -11.57
N ARG A 94 7.55 1.69 -10.97
CA ARG A 94 6.34 1.10 -10.39
C ARG A 94 5.83 1.92 -9.19
N PHE A 95 6.71 2.36 -8.32
CA PHE A 95 6.33 3.21 -7.21
C PHE A 95 5.74 4.55 -7.68
N MET A 96 6.38 5.17 -8.70
CA MET A 96 5.85 6.39 -9.31
C MET A 96 4.49 6.17 -9.98
N GLN A 97 4.26 5.02 -10.61
CA GLN A 97 2.94 4.64 -11.15
C GLN A 97 1.86 4.57 -10.04
N ILE A 98 2.19 4.00 -8.87
CA ILE A 98 1.27 3.96 -7.73
C ILE A 98 0.90 5.38 -7.28
N LEU A 99 1.88 6.29 -7.19
CA LEU A 99 1.64 7.68 -6.80
C LEU A 99 0.88 8.47 -7.86
N ALA A 100 1.17 8.24 -9.14
CA ALA A 100 0.55 8.95 -10.27
C ALA A 100 -0.84 8.42 -10.63
N ALA A 101 -1.28 7.32 -10.05
CA ALA A 101 -2.60 6.75 -10.34
C ALA A 101 -3.72 7.75 -9.99
N PRO A 102 -4.78 7.82 -10.80
CA PRO A 102 -5.89 8.76 -10.59
C PRO A 102 -6.67 8.45 -9.30
N GLN A 103 -6.69 7.20 -8.88
CA GLN A 103 -7.45 6.73 -7.71
C GLN A 103 -6.65 5.73 -6.87
N GLY A 104 -7.10 5.48 -5.64
CA GLY A 104 -6.61 4.41 -4.78
C GLY A 104 -5.26 4.66 -4.09
N ILE A 105 -4.59 5.81 -4.28
CA ILE A 105 -3.26 6.10 -3.72
C ILE A 105 -3.24 5.94 -2.19
N THR A 106 -4.19 6.55 -1.51
CA THR A 106 -4.28 6.51 -0.04
C THR A 106 -4.45 5.08 0.48
N HIS A 107 -5.24 4.26 -0.23
CA HIS A 107 -5.45 2.86 0.13
C HIS A 107 -4.18 2.04 -0.11
N ALA A 108 -3.52 2.20 -1.25
CA ALA A 108 -2.27 1.52 -1.57
C ALA A 108 -1.17 1.88 -0.56
N MET A 109 -0.97 3.17 -0.26
CA MET A 109 0.03 3.64 0.70
C MET A 109 -0.24 3.15 2.12
N ARG A 110 -1.51 3.12 2.54
CA ARG A 110 -1.91 2.56 3.84
C ARG A 110 -1.60 1.05 3.90
N LEU A 111 -1.90 0.30 2.84
CA LEU A 111 -1.63 -1.13 2.78
C LEU A 111 -0.12 -1.42 2.75
N MET A 112 0.66 -0.63 2.01
CA MET A 112 2.13 -0.68 2.04
C MET A 112 2.68 -0.39 3.45
N TYR A 113 2.09 0.57 4.16
CA TYR A 113 2.45 0.86 5.55
C TYR A 113 2.13 -0.31 6.47
N GLN A 114 0.92 -0.84 6.43
CA GLN A 114 0.46 -1.95 7.28
C GLN A 114 1.26 -3.23 7.04
N SER A 115 1.67 -3.49 5.79
CA SER A 115 2.52 -4.63 5.42
C SER A 115 4.01 -4.38 5.66
N SER A 116 4.39 -3.20 6.21
CA SER A 116 5.78 -2.76 6.44
C SER A 116 6.61 -2.58 5.17
N VAL A 117 6.01 -2.64 3.98
CA VAL A 117 6.70 -2.43 2.70
C VAL A 117 7.09 -0.97 2.54
N LEU A 118 6.20 -0.02 2.92
CA LEU A 118 6.47 1.41 2.77
C LEU A 118 7.76 1.84 3.48
N GLY A 119 7.94 1.49 4.74
CA GLY A 119 9.13 1.85 5.50
C GLY A 119 10.40 1.11 5.07
N ARG A 120 10.27 0.00 4.33
CA ARG A 120 11.42 -0.70 3.74
C ARG A 120 11.82 -0.12 2.41
N TYR A 121 10.85 0.28 1.61
CA TYR A 121 11.10 0.92 0.32
C TYR A 121 11.57 2.36 0.52
N LEU A 122 10.83 3.17 1.27
CA LEU A 122 11.24 4.54 1.68
C LEU A 122 11.93 4.48 3.04
N TRP A 123 13.25 4.30 3.03
CA TRP A 123 14.04 4.18 4.26
C TRP A 123 13.92 5.39 5.18
N VAL A 124 13.72 6.61 4.62
CA VAL A 124 13.47 7.83 5.40
C VAL A 124 12.15 7.76 6.15
N PHE A 125 11.12 7.13 5.57
CA PHE A 125 9.84 6.91 6.23
C PHE A 125 9.98 5.95 7.42
N ARG A 126 10.88 4.96 7.34
CA ARG A 126 11.18 4.04 8.44
C ARG A 126 11.67 4.76 9.69
N ALA A 127 12.40 5.87 9.53
CA ALA A 127 12.93 6.64 10.64
C ALA A 127 11.84 7.29 11.50
N ILE A 128 10.65 7.52 10.95
CA ILE A 128 9.53 8.18 11.64
C ILE A 128 8.46 7.19 12.12
N VAL A 129 8.55 5.90 11.75
CA VAL A 129 7.57 4.89 12.17
C VAL A 129 7.54 4.75 13.68
N GLY A 130 6.35 4.94 14.26
CA GLY A 130 6.12 4.84 15.68
C GLY A 130 6.70 5.99 16.53
N GLN A 131 7.29 7.01 15.93
CA GLN A 131 7.71 8.19 16.68
C GLN A 131 6.49 8.97 17.15
N MET A 132 6.46 9.26 18.45
CA MET A 132 5.45 10.11 19.06
C MET A 132 6.06 11.46 19.41
N GLN A 133 5.34 12.51 19.10
CA GLN A 133 5.63 13.84 19.62
C GLN A 133 4.97 13.96 21.00
N HIS A 134 5.76 14.09 22.06
CA HIS A 134 5.26 14.19 23.44
C HIS A 134 4.75 15.60 23.72
N ASP A 135 3.63 15.97 23.14
CA ASP A 135 2.89 17.18 23.49
C ASP A 135 1.39 16.85 23.67
N LEU A 136 0.67 17.82 24.25
CA LEU A 136 -0.76 17.68 24.57
C LEU A 136 -1.68 17.65 23.34
N PHE A 137 -1.14 17.88 22.13
CA PHE A 137 -1.94 18.10 20.92
C PHE A 137 -1.82 16.99 19.89
N HIS A 138 -0.82 16.07 19.98
CA HIS A 138 -0.57 15.03 19.00
C HIS A 138 -1.06 13.65 19.49
N VAL A 139 -2.22 13.23 18.98
CA VAL A 139 -2.83 11.92 19.30
C VAL A 139 -2.24 10.80 18.43
N TYR A 140 -1.61 11.15 17.29
CA TYR A 140 -1.11 10.22 16.30
C TYR A 140 0.41 10.20 16.27
N THR A 141 0.98 9.05 15.89
CA THR A 141 2.42 8.96 15.57
C THR A 141 2.75 9.74 14.29
N VAL A 142 4.00 10.15 14.13
CA VAL A 142 4.45 10.98 12.99
C VAL A 142 4.13 10.32 11.64
N ASP A 143 4.36 9.02 11.52
CA ASP A 143 4.06 8.22 10.33
C ASP A 143 2.56 8.18 10.01
N GLN A 144 1.70 8.03 11.02
CA GLN A 144 0.24 8.11 10.84
C GLN A 144 -0.21 9.51 10.41
N HIS A 145 0.39 10.54 11.01
CA HIS A 145 0.12 11.92 10.64
C HIS A 145 0.49 12.19 9.17
N ILE A 146 1.65 11.73 8.72
CA ILE A 146 2.07 11.87 7.30
C ILE A 146 1.09 11.18 6.34
N LEU A 147 0.58 10.00 6.69
CA LEU A 147 -0.45 9.33 5.86
C LEU A 147 -1.78 10.12 5.84
N MET A 148 -2.13 10.82 6.92
CA MET A 148 -3.28 11.72 6.93
C MET A 148 -3.05 12.97 6.07
N VAL A 149 -1.83 13.54 6.10
CA VAL A 149 -1.44 14.65 5.23
C VAL A 149 -1.57 14.24 3.76
N LEU A 150 -1.01 13.10 3.38
CA LEU A 150 -1.16 12.55 2.02
C LEU A 150 -2.63 12.45 1.60
N ARG A 151 -3.49 11.92 2.47
CA ARG A 151 -4.93 11.84 2.21
C ARG A 151 -5.54 13.22 1.96
N ASN A 152 -5.21 14.21 2.80
CA ASN A 152 -5.79 15.55 2.68
C ASN A 152 -5.28 16.29 1.44
N VAL A 153 -3.99 16.18 1.13
CA VAL A 153 -3.42 16.73 -0.12
C VAL A 153 -4.14 16.15 -1.34
N ARG A 154 -4.38 14.84 -1.36
CA ARG A 154 -5.14 14.21 -2.46
C ARG A 154 -6.56 14.75 -2.60
N ARG A 155 -7.22 15.10 -1.50
CA ARG A 155 -8.57 15.68 -1.51
C ARG A 155 -8.63 17.05 -2.18
N PHE A 156 -7.54 17.81 -2.20
CA PHE A 156 -7.48 19.10 -2.90
C PHE A 156 -7.68 18.98 -4.40
N PHE A 157 -7.35 17.82 -4.99
CA PHE A 157 -7.48 17.51 -6.41
C PHE A 157 -8.78 16.77 -6.77
N ILE A 158 -9.65 16.51 -5.82
CA ILE A 158 -10.89 15.77 -6.02
C ILE A 158 -12.07 16.76 -5.95
N PRO A 159 -12.82 16.98 -7.06
CA PRO A 159 -13.88 18.00 -7.12
C PRO A 159 -14.93 17.85 -6.01
N GLU A 160 -15.30 16.63 -5.64
CA GLU A 160 -16.30 16.33 -4.61
C GLU A 160 -15.89 16.84 -3.23
N HIS A 161 -14.58 17.03 -2.98
CA HIS A 161 -14.02 17.53 -1.73
C HIS A 161 -13.66 19.02 -1.76
N GLN A 162 -13.91 19.71 -2.86
CA GLN A 162 -13.56 21.14 -3.02
C GLN A 162 -14.20 22.01 -1.94
N HIS A 163 -15.38 21.68 -1.48
CA HIS A 163 -16.10 22.42 -0.44
C HIS A 163 -15.44 22.31 0.94
N GLU A 164 -14.66 21.25 1.21
CA GLU A 164 -13.93 21.05 2.47
C GLU A 164 -12.66 21.93 2.56
N TYR A 165 -12.02 22.17 1.40
CA TYR A 165 -10.75 22.88 1.30
C TYR A 165 -10.73 23.85 0.09
N PRO A 166 -11.64 24.84 0.01
CA PRO A 166 -11.84 25.63 -1.20
C PRO A 166 -10.59 26.37 -1.67
N PHE A 167 -9.85 26.97 -0.76
CA PHE A 167 -8.59 27.67 -1.09
C PHE A 167 -7.51 26.72 -1.60
N CYS A 168 -7.29 25.60 -0.91
CA CYS A 168 -6.30 24.60 -1.33
C CYS A 168 -6.66 23.98 -2.68
N SER A 169 -7.94 23.69 -2.92
CA SER A 169 -8.41 23.15 -4.20
C SER A 169 -8.25 24.16 -5.35
N GLN A 170 -8.46 25.45 -5.09
CA GLN A 170 -8.19 26.49 -6.06
C GLN A 170 -6.72 26.59 -6.43
N LEU A 171 -5.80 26.51 -5.45
CA LEU A 171 -4.37 26.48 -5.69
C LEU A 171 -3.95 25.20 -6.43
N ALA A 172 -4.53 24.07 -6.08
CA ALA A 172 -4.23 22.77 -6.68
C ALA A 172 -4.67 22.65 -8.13
N SER A 173 -5.68 23.40 -8.56
CA SER A 173 -6.24 23.33 -9.92
C SER A 173 -5.24 23.67 -11.05
N GLY A 174 -4.12 24.32 -10.73
CA GLY A 174 -3.06 24.65 -11.70
C GLY A 174 -1.91 23.63 -11.75
N TRP A 175 -2.00 22.49 -11.05
CA TRP A 175 -0.91 21.52 -10.97
C TRP A 175 -1.15 20.32 -11.90
N ASP A 176 -0.29 20.19 -12.91
CA ASP A 176 -0.34 19.07 -13.87
C ASP A 176 0.10 17.73 -13.27
N LYS A 177 0.89 17.76 -12.21
CA LYS A 177 1.50 16.58 -11.59
C LYS A 177 1.23 16.52 -10.08
N PRO A 178 -0.02 16.20 -9.66
CA PRO A 178 -0.41 16.21 -8.23
C PRO A 178 0.40 15.28 -7.34
N TRP A 179 1.04 14.25 -7.91
CA TRP A 179 1.88 13.28 -7.18
C TRP A 179 3.26 13.80 -6.76
N LEU A 180 3.61 15.03 -7.15
CA LEU A 180 4.86 15.67 -6.72
C LEU A 180 4.71 16.48 -5.43
N LEU A 181 3.48 16.65 -4.92
CA LEU A 181 3.18 17.26 -3.63
C LEU A 181 3.21 16.20 -2.53
#